data_d725f5c0e0fb5823ecf81ea353c6e3a0
#
_entry.id   d725f5c0e0fb5823ecf81ea353c6e3a0
#
_cell.length_a   1.000
_cell.length_b   1.000
_cell.length_c   1.000
_cell.angle_alpha   90.00
_cell.angle_beta   90.00
_cell.angle_gamma   90.00
#
_symmetry.space_group_name_H-M   'P 1'
#
loop_
_entity.id
_entity.type
_entity.pdbx_description
1 polymer ?
#
loop_
_entity_poly.entity_id
_entity_poly.type
_entity_poly.pdbx_seq_one_letter_code
_entity_poly.pdbx_strand_id
1 'polypeptide(L)'
;MRFRLTAADGRLLDEGEGAVEFAAGALVVTPAFGQPLRVAPADVVEIGEPGEYGIRLVLREGPTLDLLQLGRLRGQVLAELRDARTEGTVRDLLLDGVGRPEVFPGAVDDAPAELRLYDDALVTLPERGEPDKLPYPFIRSVFLDGYRLTIEVAGREPVTVSRLARRTSEFTDLLRDRVGTAAGRTSAFLGALLPGLGALALRDVAGRLRDGVAAARRDLDAVDPTIWPALVGAATLPERATCLATLAELGELWIGFKQTVSVQRDAVGGQPWADPSVTPAFQHDGGAGSFAPGLGGMLSAGIVSGGLGFDGPFQAYGSMLALQFLGTASGAPHAFRPRADVRRGLLVPASTDYGALTATGGRPTVLAFALCLTESGALVYEVLNETDHASYVYRARSADEAVALNRALDLIGFRVSAIYSDADSAGSPYRSAAQRLPALRMLRDAYTGRVIHSDDWAARLTAALSGMD
;
A
#
# COMPACT_ATOMS: atom_id res chain seq x y z
N MET A 1 -1.60 31.40 26.00
CA MET A 1 -1.61 30.09 26.66
C MET A 1 -0.25 29.82 27.30
N ARG A 2 -0.15 28.85 28.21
CA ARG A 2 1.13 28.40 28.75
C ARG A 2 1.49 27.05 28.11
N PHE A 3 2.77 26.81 27.82
CA PHE A 3 3.24 25.52 27.31
C PHE A 3 4.34 24.96 28.23
N ARG A 4 4.52 23.62 28.18
CA ARG A 4 5.60 22.92 28.85
C ARG A 4 6.05 21.77 27.96
N LEU A 5 7.33 21.72 27.63
CA LEU A 5 7.96 20.63 26.89
C LEU A 5 8.83 19.83 27.85
N THR A 6 8.57 18.52 27.91
CA THR A 6 9.25 17.60 28.83
C THR A 6 9.84 16.45 28.02
N ALA A 7 11.10 16.10 28.28
CA ALA A 7 11.74 14.93 27.67
C ALA A 7 11.10 13.61 28.15
N ALA A 8 11.41 12.50 27.48
CA ALA A 8 10.90 11.16 27.83
C ALA A 8 11.28 10.73 29.26
N ASP A 9 12.42 11.20 29.77
CA ASP A 9 12.90 10.94 31.12
C ASP A 9 12.24 11.83 32.21
N GLY A 10 11.29 12.68 31.80
CA GLY A 10 10.59 13.61 32.70
C GLY A 10 11.34 14.93 32.94
N ARG A 11 12.51 15.15 32.34
CA ARG A 11 13.26 16.38 32.46
C ARG A 11 12.58 17.51 31.69
N LEU A 12 12.39 18.66 32.31
CA LEU A 12 11.86 19.86 31.66
C LEU A 12 12.89 20.35 30.61
N LEU A 13 12.43 20.48 29.37
CA LEU A 13 13.22 21.00 28.25
C LEU A 13 12.97 22.50 28.04
N ASP A 14 11.67 22.88 28.07
CA ASP A 14 11.26 24.26 27.87
C ASP A 14 9.89 24.51 28.51
N GLU A 15 9.63 25.72 28.99
CA GLU A 15 8.30 26.16 29.43
C GLU A 15 8.15 27.67 29.31
N GLY A 16 6.94 28.13 29.08
CA GLY A 16 6.70 29.56 28.98
C GLY A 16 5.26 29.90 28.61
N GLU A 17 5.05 31.19 28.38
CA GLU A 17 3.83 31.72 27.77
C GLU A 17 4.03 31.93 26.28
N GLY A 18 2.98 31.75 25.49
CA GLY A 18 3.06 31.92 24.04
C GLY A 18 1.72 31.82 23.34
N ALA A 19 1.75 31.82 22.04
CA ALA A 19 0.61 31.57 21.15
C ALA A 19 0.72 30.17 20.52
N VAL A 20 -0.41 29.60 20.12
CA VAL A 20 -0.48 28.36 19.37
C VAL A 20 -1.32 28.57 18.12
N GLU A 21 -0.84 28.07 17.01
CA GLU A 21 -1.54 28.11 15.72
C GLU A 21 -1.21 26.89 14.85
N PHE A 22 -2.06 26.61 13.88
CA PHE A 22 -1.73 25.67 12.81
C PHE A 22 -1.21 26.46 11.59
N ALA A 23 0.05 26.24 11.25
CA ALA A 23 0.70 26.91 10.12
C ALA A 23 1.48 25.91 9.27
N ALA A 24 1.27 25.94 7.96
CA ALA A 24 1.96 25.07 7.00
C ALA A 24 1.91 23.58 7.38
N GLY A 25 0.75 23.09 7.83
CA GLY A 25 0.52 21.68 8.18
C GLY A 25 1.18 21.22 9.48
N ALA A 26 1.63 22.15 10.33
CA ALA A 26 2.22 21.85 11.63
C ALA A 26 1.55 22.67 12.74
N LEU A 27 1.52 22.12 13.94
CA LEU A 27 1.22 22.86 15.14
C LEU A 27 2.45 23.70 15.51
N VAL A 28 2.29 25.01 15.56
CA VAL A 28 3.35 25.95 15.90
C VAL A 28 3.05 26.58 17.23
N VAL A 29 3.93 26.39 18.20
CA VAL A 29 3.94 27.10 19.48
C VAL A 29 4.97 28.20 19.39
N THR A 30 4.54 29.46 19.46
CA THR A 30 5.40 30.62 19.43
C THR A 30 5.55 31.16 20.86
N PRO A 31 6.67 30.89 21.53
CA PRO A 31 6.95 31.44 22.85
C PRO A 31 7.00 32.97 22.82
N ALA A 32 6.69 33.62 23.95
CA ALA A 32 6.90 35.06 24.10
C ALA A 32 8.39 35.42 23.96
N PHE A 33 9.29 34.50 24.34
CA PHE A 33 10.74 34.61 24.18
C PHE A 33 11.28 33.25 23.71
N GLY A 34 12.14 33.25 22.68
CA GLY A 34 12.78 32.03 22.18
C GLY A 34 12.38 31.69 20.74
N GLN A 35 12.73 30.47 20.32
CA GLN A 35 12.43 29.97 18.99
C GLN A 35 11.07 29.30 18.92
N PRO A 36 10.31 29.43 17.83
CA PRO A 36 9.07 28.69 17.64
C PRO A 36 9.30 27.17 17.67
N LEU A 37 8.47 26.47 18.44
CA LEU A 37 8.43 25.02 18.45
C LEU A 37 7.42 24.55 17.39
N ARG A 38 7.87 23.73 16.45
CA ARG A 38 7.02 23.14 15.42
C ARG A 38 6.85 21.65 15.69
N VAL A 39 5.57 21.22 15.76
CA VAL A 39 5.20 19.82 15.95
C VAL A 39 4.41 19.37 14.72
N ALA A 40 4.94 18.41 13.98
CA ALA A 40 4.17 17.77 12.93
C ALA A 40 3.05 16.93 13.56
N PRO A 41 1.77 17.12 13.20
CA PRO A 41 0.66 16.36 13.78
C PRO A 41 0.86 14.86 13.68
N ALA A 42 1.52 14.44 12.62
CA ALA A 42 1.90 13.09 12.37
C ALA A 42 2.91 12.51 13.38
N ASP A 43 3.67 13.33 14.12
CA ASP A 43 4.57 12.89 15.19
C ASP A 43 3.86 12.76 16.54
N VAL A 44 2.60 13.16 16.61
CA VAL A 44 1.78 13.02 17.82
C VAL A 44 1.27 11.59 17.91
N VAL A 45 1.78 10.84 18.88
CA VAL A 45 1.38 9.44 19.14
C VAL A 45 0.08 9.40 19.94
N GLU A 46 -0.03 10.24 20.96
CA GLU A 46 -1.21 10.30 21.83
C GLU A 46 -1.60 11.74 22.12
N ILE A 47 -2.91 11.98 22.14
CA ILE A 47 -3.52 13.25 22.55
C ILE A 47 -4.26 13.00 23.87
N GLY A 48 -3.75 13.54 24.95
CA GLY A 48 -4.37 13.53 26.26
C GLY A 48 -5.04 14.86 26.59
N GLU A 49 -5.92 14.84 27.58
CA GLU A 49 -6.66 16.02 28.03
C GLU A 49 -6.39 16.28 29.52
N PRO A 50 -5.24 16.87 29.89
CA PRO A 50 -4.91 17.18 31.28
C PRO A 50 -5.76 18.34 31.77
N GLY A 51 -6.79 18.02 32.55
CA GLY A 51 -7.72 19.01 33.10
C GLY A 51 -8.65 19.62 32.05
N GLU A 52 -9.39 20.65 32.47
CA GLU A 52 -10.49 21.25 31.68
C GLU A 52 -10.00 22.07 30.50
N TYR A 53 -8.81 22.68 30.58
CA TYR A 53 -8.33 23.66 29.61
C TYR A 53 -6.96 23.30 29.02
N GLY A 54 -6.54 22.04 29.14
CA GLY A 54 -5.24 21.57 28.67
C GLY A 54 -5.34 20.56 27.52
N ILE A 55 -4.28 20.47 26.73
CA ILE A 55 -4.03 19.41 25.75
C ILE A 55 -2.61 18.89 26.01
N ARG A 56 -2.46 17.58 26.13
CA ARG A 56 -1.17 16.89 26.23
C ARG A 56 -0.88 16.16 24.94
N LEU A 57 0.28 16.38 24.38
CA LEU A 57 0.76 15.71 23.19
C LEU A 57 1.96 14.84 23.54
N VAL A 58 1.83 13.54 23.43
CA VAL A 58 2.96 12.62 23.51
C VAL A 58 3.54 12.49 22.10
N LEU A 59 4.81 12.85 21.96
CA LEU A 59 5.49 12.82 20.66
C LEU A 59 6.23 11.49 20.47
N ARG A 60 6.44 11.12 19.23
CA ARG A 60 7.02 9.82 18.84
C ARG A 60 8.40 9.52 19.44
N GLU A 61 9.24 10.53 19.58
CA GLU A 61 10.57 10.36 20.15
C GLU A 61 10.60 10.44 21.69
N GLY A 62 9.40 10.41 22.29
CA GLY A 62 9.22 10.36 23.73
C GLY A 62 8.99 11.69 24.44
N PRO A 63 9.29 12.88 23.87
CA PRO A 63 8.95 14.14 24.52
C PRO A 63 7.43 14.32 24.65
N THR A 64 7.03 15.07 25.69
CA THR A 64 5.64 15.44 25.94
C THR A 64 5.50 16.95 25.88
N LEU A 65 4.55 17.45 25.08
CA LEU A 65 4.19 18.86 25.03
C LEU A 65 2.82 19.05 25.70
N ASP A 66 2.78 19.77 26.79
CA ASP A 66 1.57 20.22 27.44
C ASP A 66 1.23 21.65 26.99
N LEU A 67 0.05 21.84 26.43
CA LEU A 67 -0.56 23.13 26.16
C LEU A 67 -1.60 23.41 27.23
N LEU A 68 -1.37 24.41 28.04
CA LEU A 68 -2.18 24.71 29.22
C LEU A 68 -2.87 26.08 29.05
N GLN A 69 -4.00 26.26 29.75
CA GLN A 69 -4.72 27.52 29.74
C GLN A 69 -5.19 27.98 28.36
N LEU A 70 -5.59 27.03 27.51
CA LEU A 70 -6.09 27.31 26.15
C LEU A 70 -7.47 28.03 26.15
N GLY A 71 -8.22 27.92 27.26
CA GLY A 71 -9.54 28.52 27.40
C GLY A 71 -10.48 28.10 26.25
N ARG A 72 -11.09 29.09 25.58
CA ARG A 72 -12.03 28.84 24.47
C ARG A 72 -11.37 28.25 23.22
N LEU A 73 -10.07 28.40 23.05
CA LEU A 73 -9.33 27.86 21.89
C LEU A 73 -9.12 26.35 21.98
N ARG A 74 -9.27 25.74 23.15
CA ARG A 74 -9.02 24.32 23.35
C ARG A 74 -9.78 23.43 22.37
N GLY A 75 -11.09 23.66 22.23
CA GLY A 75 -11.93 22.85 21.35
C GLY A 75 -11.49 22.92 19.89
N GLN A 76 -11.18 24.12 19.42
CA GLN A 76 -10.70 24.34 18.05
C GLN A 76 -9.33 23.69 17.83
N VAL A 77 -8.36 23.97 18.68
CA VAL A 77 -6.99 23.40 18.58
C VAL A 77 -7.04 21.87 18.63
N LEU A 78 -7.88 21.30 19.50
CA LEU A 78 -8.04 19.86 19.60
C LEU A 78 -8.65 19.23 18.34
N ALA A 79 -9.67 19.85 17.76
CA ALA A 79 -10.29 19.39 16.50
C ALA A 79 -9.29 19.46 15.34
N GLU A 80 -8.67 20.62 15.13
CA GLU A 80 -7.68 20.81 14.06
C GLU A 80 -6.50 19.84 14.22
N LEU A 81 -6.04 19.58 15.45
CA LEU A 81 -4.96 18.63 15.71
C LEU A 81 -5.36 17.20 15.39
N ARG A 82 -6.57 16.78 15.76
CA ARG A 82 -7.08 15.45 15.45
C ARG A 82 -7.23 15.24 13.95
N ASP A 83 -7.80 16.21 13.26
CA ASP A 83 -7.96 16.17 11.80
C ASP A 83 -6.60 16.11 11.09
N ALA A 84 -5.67 17.00 11.45
CA ALA A 84 -4.35 17.04 10.86
C ALA A 84 -3.52 15.78 11.17
N ARG A 85 -3.65 15.20 12.38
CA ARG A 85 -3.05 13.91 12.73
C ARG A 85 -3.61 12.79 11.86
N THR A 86 -4.92 12.75 11.71
CA THR A 86 -5.61 11.73 10.89
C THR A 86 -5.19 11.82 9.43
N GLU A 87 -5.17 13.02 8.85
CA GLU A 87 -4.70 13.22 7.47
C GLU A 87 -3.22 12.85 7.29
N GLY A 88 -2.35 13.26 8.23
CA GLY A 88 -0.94 12.89 8.23
C GLY A 88 -0.74 11.38 8.33
N THR A 89 -1.51 10.72 9.19
CA THR A 89 -1.50 9.26 9.35
C THR A 89 -1.95 8.56 8.07
N VAL A 90 -3.05 9.00 7.45
CA VAL A 90 -3.56 8.43 6.19
C VAL A 90 -2.53 8.58 5.07
N ARG A 91 -1.85 9.73 4.99
CA ARG A 91 -0.78 9.95 4.01
C ARG A 91 0.38 8.97 4.22
N ASP A 92 0.77 8.75 5.47
CA ASP A 92 1.84 7.79 5.81
C ASP A 92 1.46 6.33 5.54
N LEU A 93 0.16 6.02 5.49
CA LEU A 93 -0.33 4.72 5.06
C LEU A 93 -0.24 4.51 3.53
N LEU A 94 0.35 5.46 2.80
CA LEU A 94 0.52 5.42 1.33
C LEU A 94 -0.81 5.34 0.59
N LEU A 95 -1.85 5.98 1.12
CA LEU A 95 -3.20 6.00 0.56
C LEU A 95 -3.46 7.23 -0.31
N ASP A 96 -2.45 8.02 -0.61
CA ASP A 96 -2.59 9.18 -1.49
C ASP A 96 -3.11 8.74 -2.87
N GLY A 97 -4.28 9.24 -3.25
CA GLY A 97 -4.90 8.98 -4.55
C GLY A 97 -5.87 7.80 -4.62
N VAL A 98 -6.16 7.13 -3.52
CA VAL A 98 -7.08 5.98 -3.48
C VAL A 98 -8.50 6.42 -3.07
N GLY A 99 -9.18 7.18 -3.89
CA GLY A 99 -10.61 7.47 -3.76
C GLY A 99 -11.05 8.09 -2.42
N ARG A 100 -12.36 8.30 -2.27
CA ARG A 100 -12.96 8.69 -0.98
C ARG A 100 -13.35 7.43 -0.20
N PRO A 101 -12.89 7.27 1.05
CA PRO A 101 -13.31 6.15 1.87
C PRO A 101 -14.73 6.32 2.40
N GLU A 102 -15.41 5.24 2.66
CA GLU A 102 -16.52 5.22 3.60
C GLU A 102 -15.96 5.15 5.02
N VAL A 103 -16.44 6.07 5.88
CA VAL A 103 -15.93 6.27 7.23
C VAL A 103 -16.94 5.76 8.26
N PHE A 104 -16.45 4.97 9.20
CA PHE A 104 -17.25 4.37 10.27
C PHE A 104 -16.57 4.61 11.63
N PRO A 105 -17.24 5.30 12.57
CA PRO A 105 -16.79 5.33 13.94
C PRO A 105 -17.08 3.97 14.59
N GLY A 106 -16.12 3.46 15.37
CA GLY A 106 -16.24 2.15 16.01
C GLY A 106 -15.16 1.91 17.05
N ALA A 107 -14.78 0.66 17.22
CA ALA A 107 -13.64 0.26 18.02
C ALA A 107 -12.90 -0.90 17.34
N VAL A 108 -11.59 -0.92 17.50
CA VAL A 108 -10.69 -2.00 17.07
C VAL A 108 -10.01 -2.54 18.31
N ASP A 109 -10.13 -3.86 18.54
CA ASP A 109 -9.61 -4.54 19.72
C ASP A 109 -9.99 -3.81 21.02
N ASP A 110 -11.30 -3.40 21.08
CA ASP A 110 -11.95 -2.64 22.14
C ASP A 110 -11.49 -1.17 22.30
N ALA A 111 -10.45 -0.71 21.60
CA ALA A 111 -10.02 0.69 21.56
C ALA A 111 -10.89 1.50 20.57
N PRO A 112 -11.40 2.69 20.95
CA PRO A 112 -12.11 3.57 20.04
C PRO A 112 -11.25 3.85 18.80
N ALA A 113 -11.86 3.76 17.60
CA ALA A 113 -11.18 3.89 16.35
C ALA A 113 -12.10 4.44 15.26
N GLU A 114 -11.51 5.12 14.27
CA GLU A 114 -12.13 5.37 12.99
C GLU A 114 -11.72 4.28 12.01
N LEU A 115 -12.69 3.71 11.31
CA LEU A 115 -12.52 2.68 10.30
C LEU A 115 -12.81 3.29 8.94
N ARG A 116 -11.91 3.13 7.99
CA ARG A 116 -12.04 3.65 6.64
C ARG A 116 -11.98 2.52 5.62
N LEU A 117 -13.04 2.34 4.84
CA LEU A 117 -13.07 1.41 3.72
C LEU A 117 -12.65 2.15 2.44
N TYR A 118 -11.45 1.88 1.96
CA TYR A 118 -10.95 2.33 0.65
C TYR A 118 -11.22 1.27 -0.42
N ASP A 119 -10.89 1.54 -1.68
CA ASP A 119 -11.09 0.59 -2.78
C ASP A 119 -10.18 -0.63 -2.72
N ASP A 120 -9.02 -0.52 -2.06
CA ASP A 120 -7.97 -1.55 -1.95
C ASP A 120 -7.77 -2.13 -0.55
N ALA A 121 -8.22 -1.42 0.49
CA ALA A 121 -7.91 -1.78 1.87
C ALA A 121 -8.93 -1.23 2.88
N LEU A 122 -9.02 -1.92 4.02
CA LEU A 122 -9.53 -1.38 5.26
C LEU A 122 -8.39 -0.71 6.02
N VAL A 123 -8.60 0.52 6.46
CA VAL A 123 -7.69 1.26 7.33
C VAL A 123 -8.32 1.43 8.70
N THR A 124 -7.54 1.17 9.72
CA THR A 124 -7.93 1.37 11.12
C THR A 124 -7.11 2.50 11.73
N LEU A 125 -7.77 3.47 12.32
CA LEU A 125 -7.19 4.66 12.93
C LEU A 125 -7.63 4.72 14.39
N PRO A 126 -6.97 3.98 15.31
CA PRO A 126 -7.33 4.01 16.71
C PRO A 126 -6.99 5.38 17.33
N GLU A 127 -7.80 5.83 18.29
CA GLU A 127 -7.50 7.05 19.07
C GLU A 127 -6.20 6.90 19.87
N ARG A 128 -5.95 5.67 20.35
CA ARG A 128 -4.71 5.28 21.02
C ARG A 128 -4.17 4.03 20.37
N GLY A 129 -2.88 4.02 20.13
CA GLY A 129 -2.20 2.93 19.45
C GLY A 129 -1.82 3.28 18.02
N GLU A 130 -1.46 2.26 17.27
CA GLU A 130 -0.89 2.40 15.95
C GLU A 130 -1.95 2.16 14.86
N PRO A 131 -1.94 2.97 13.80
CA PRO A 131 -2.80 2.75 12.65
C PRO A 131 -2.37 1.49 11.90
N ASP A 132 -3.31 0.86 11.20
CA ASP A 132 -2.99 -0.26 10.33
C ASP A 132 -3.74 -0.17 9.00
N LYS A 133 -3.12 -0.70 7.94
CA LYS A 133 -3.71 -0.90 6.62
C LYS A 133 -3.84 -2.39 6.37
N LEU A 134 -5.06 -2.84 6.11
CA LEU A 134 -5.43 -4.22 5.84
C LEU A 134 -5.84 -4.35 4.37
N PRO A 135 -4.92 -4.69 3.45
CA PRO A 135 -5.27 -4.90 2.06
C PRO A 135 -6.27 -6.06 1.93
N TYR A 136 -7.33 -5.88 1.15
CA TYR A 136 -8.41 -6.88 1.02
C TYR A 136 -7.92 -8.27 0.58
N PRO A 137 -6.90 -8.41 -0.30
CA PRO A 137 -6.39 -9.74 -0.65
C PRO A 137 -5.82 -10.53 0.53
N PHE A 138 -5.37 -9.87 1.61
CA PHE A 138 -4.87 -10.53 2.81
C PHE A 138 -5.98 -10.89 3.81
N ILE A 139 -7.22 -10.42 3.63
CA ILE A 139 -8.36 -10.80 4.48
C ILE A 139 -8.82 -12.19 4.08
N ARG A 140 -8.69 -13.15 4.99
CA ARG A 140 -9.07 -14.56 4.80
C ARG A 140 -10.55 -14.80 5.04
N SER A 141 -11.06 -14.26 6.13
CA SER A 141 -12.46 -14.41 6.53
C SER A 141 -12.97 -13.17 7.29
N VAL A 142 -14.28 -13.00 7.24
CA VAL A 142 -15.01 -11.95 7.96
C VAL A 142 -16.19 -12.61 8.65
N PHE A 143 -16.11 -12.77 9.95
CA PHE A 143 -17.10 -13.42 10.79
C PHE A 143 -17.80 -12.40 11.68
N LEU A 144 -19.13 -12.37 11.62
CA LEU A 144 -19.98 -11.50 12.45
C LEU A 144 -20.69 -12.33 13.51
N ASP A 145 -20.45 -11.99 14.78
CA ASP A 145 -21.19 -12.52 15.92
C ASP A 145 -21.86 -11.37 16.70
N GLY A 146 -23.17 -11.28 16.56
CA GLY A 146 -23.94 -10.15 17.10
C GLY A 146 -23.48 -8.81 16.51
N TYR A 147 -22.84 -7.99 17.36
CA TYR A 147 -22.27 -6.67 16.99
C TYR A 147 -20.75 -6.66 16.98
N ARG A 148 -20.12 -7.81 17.05
CA ARG A 148 -18.67 -7.98 17.03
C ARG A 148 -18.26 -8.67 15.73
N LEU A 149 -17.37 -8.05 14.99
CA LEU A 149 -16.85 -8.55 13.74
C LEU A 149 -15.41 -9.00 13.95
N THR A 150 -15.10 -10.26 13.62
CA THR A 150 -13.75 -10.79 13.61
C THR A 150 -13.26 -10.87 12.17
N ILE A 151 -12.13 -10.24 11.87
CA ILE A 151 -11.49 -10.20 10.57
C ILE A 151 -10.19 -11.00 10.67
N GLU A 152 -10.13 -12.15 10.02
CA GLU A 152 -8.91 -12.93 9.91
C GLU A 152 -8.05 -12.39 8.76
N VAL A 153 -6.81 -12.03 9.08
CA VAL A 153 -5.86 -11.44 8.13
C VAL A 153 -4.61 -12.32 8.07
N ALA A 154 -4.14 -12.62 6.87
CA ALA A 154 -2.92 -13.40 6.68
C ALA A 154 -1.69 -12.66 7.28
N GLY A 155 -0.84 -13.40 8.00
CA GLY A 155 0.40 -12.87 8.58
C GLY A 155 0.21 -11.92 9.76
N ARG A 156 -0.92 -12.04 10.49
CA ARG A 156 -1.14 -11.34 11.77
C ARG A 156 -2.28 -11.95 12.58
N GLU A 157 -2.39 -11.57 13.83
CA GLU A 157 -3.53 -11.89 14.67
C GLU A 157 -4.85 -11.33 14.11
N PRO A 158 -5.98 -12.00 14.32
CA PRO A 158 -7.29 -11.51 13.93
C PRO A 158 -7.58 -10.14 14.52
N VAL A 159 -8.28 -9.30 13.75
CA VAL A 159 -8.73 -7.96 14.18
C VAL A 159 -10.18 -8.04 14.59
N THR A 160 -10.50 -7.53 15.77
CA THR A 160 -11.88 -7.43 16.24
C THR A 160 -12.41 -6.03 16.06
N VAL A 161 -13.50 -5.87 15.31
CA VAL A 161 -14.22 -4.61 15.13
C VAL A 161 -15.54 -4.66 15.88
N SER A 162 -15.84 -3.59 16.64
CA SER A 162 -17.04 -3.47 17.46
C SER A 162 -17.54 -2.02 17.51
N ARG A 163 -18.62 -1.76 18.25
CA ARG A 163 -19.21 -0.44 18.49
C ARG A 163 -19.66 0.32 17.23
N LEU A 164 -19.94 -0.38 16.14
CA LEU A 164 -20.51 0.21 14.92
C LEU A 164 -22.01 0.54 15.06
N ALA A 165 -22.64 0.05 16.11
CA ALA A 165 -24.06 0.23 16.43
C ALA A 165 -24.98 -0.11 15.23
N ARG A 166 -25.81 0.83 14.77
CA ARG A 166 -26.74 0.61 13.65
C ARG A 166 -26.05 0.38 12.31
N ARG A 167 -24.78 0.73 12.17
CA ARG A 167 -24.01 0.61 10.94
C ARG A 167 -23.22 -0.70 10.84
N THR A 168 -23.41 -1.64 11.78
CA THR A 168 -22.69 -2.92 11.78
C THR A 168 -22.96 -3.72 10.49
N SER A 169 -24.22 -3.86 10.08
CA SER A 169 -24.55 -4.58 8.84
C SER A 169 -24.00 -3.88 7.61
N GLU A 170 -24.19 -2.55 7.52
CA GLU A 170 -23.67 -1.73 6.42
C GLU A 170 -22.15 -1.90 6.26
N PHE A 171 -21.40 -1.78 7.35
CA PHE A 171 -19.94 -1.98 7.34
C PHE A 171 -19.57 -3.41 6.91
N THR A 172 -20.25 -4.41 7.45
CA THR A 172 -19.95 -5.82 7.17
C THR A 172 -20.21 -6.16 5.69
N ASP A 173 -21.32 -5.66 5.15
CA ASP A 173 -21.71 -5.93 3.76
C ASP A 173 -20.76 -5.23 2.79
N LEU A 174 -20.42 -3.96 3.05
CA LEU A 174 -19.43 -3.23 2.26
C LEU A 174 -18.05 -3.89 2.31
N LEU A 175 -17.58 -4.29 3.50
CA LEU A 175 -16.30 -4.99 3.63
C LEU A 175 -16.28 -6.30 2.83
N ARG A 176 -17.34 -7.10 2.94
CA ARG A 176 -17.46 -8.37 2.19
C ARG A 176 -17.51 -8.13 0.68
N ASP A 177 -18.24 -7.11 0.25
CA ASP A 177 -18.31 -6.72 -1.16
C ASP A 177 -16.93 -6.33 -1.71
N ARG A 178 -16.17 -5.48 -1.00
CA ARG A 178 -14.80 -5.07 -1.37
C ARG A 178 -13.86 -6.27 -1.45
N VAL A 179 -13.88 -7.15 -0.44
CA VAL A 179 -13.08 -8.39 -0.43
C VAL A 179 -13.48 -9.29 -1.59
N GLY A 180 -14.78 -9.45 -1.84
CA GLY A 180 -15.31 -10.23 -2.97
C GLY A 180 -14.91 -9.66 -4.33
N THR A 181 -14.94 -8.33 -4.49
CA THR A 181 -14.49 -7.64 -5.70
C THR A 181 -13.01 -7.86 -5.95
N ALA A 182 -12.16 -7.77 -4.90
CA ALA A 182 -10.73 -8.05 -5.00
C ALA A 182 -10.46 -9.50 -5.42
N ALA A 183 -11.20 -10.46 -4.83
CA ALA A 183 -11.12 -11.87 -5.21
C ALA A 183 -11.58 -12.14 -6.65
N GLY A 184 -12.63 -11.46 -7.10
CA GLY A 184 -13.11 -11.52 -8.49
C GLY A 184 -12.09 -11.06 -9.50
N ARG A 185 -11.41 -9.94 -9.22
CA ARG A 185 -10.30 -9.41 -10.06
C ARG A 185 -9.15 -10.42 -10.15
N THR A 186 -8.77 -11.02 -9.02
CA THR A 186 -7.73 -12.06 -8.99
C THR A 186 -8.14 -13.28 -9.83
N SER A 187 -9.39 -13.76 -9.69
CA SER A 187 -9.87 -14.90 -10.46
C SER A 187 -9.87 -14.64 -11.96
N ALA A 188 -10.28 -13.44 -12.38
CA ALA A 188 -10.24 -13.04 -13.79
C ALA A 188 -8.81 -12.99 -14.34
N PHE A 189 -7.87 -12.43 -13.57
CA PHE A 189 -6.45 -12.39 -13.94
C PHE A 189 -5.86 -13.80 -14.08
N LEU A 190 -6.07 -14.66 -13.08
CA LEU A 190 -5.57 -16.04 -13.11
C LEU A 190 -6.22 -16.88 -14.21
N GLY A 191 -7.50 -16.65 -14.51
CA GLY A 191 -8.19 -17.32 -15.61
C GLY A 191 -7.59 -16.96 -16.98
N ALA A 192 -7.13 -15.72 -17.14
CA ALA A 192 -6.40 -15.30 -18.34
C ALA A 192 -4.98 -15.88 -18.40
N LEU A 193 -4.32 -16.04 -17.25
CA LEU A 193 -2.97 -16.58 -17.17
C LEU A 193 -2.91 -18.11 -17.30
N LEU A 194 -3.96 -18.80 -16.86
CA LEU A 194 -4.09 -20.26 -16.82
C LEU A 194 -5.34 -20.74 -17.63
N PRO A 195 -5.40 -20.48 -18.94
CA PRO A 195 -6.62 -20.70 -19.74
C PRO A 195 -7.06 -22.18 -19.85
N GLY A 196 -6.16 -23.12 -19.52
CA GLY A 196 -6.45 -24.56 -19.54
C GLY A 196 -6.99 -25.09 -18.21
N LEU A 197 -7.05 -24.27 -17.16
CA LEU A 197 -7.43 -24.75 -15.83
C LEU A 197 -8.95 -24.80 -15.68
N GLY A 198 -9.48 -25.92 -15.13
CA GLY A 198 -10.90 -26.06 -14.84
C GLY A 198 -11.39 -25.05 -13.78
N ALA A 199 -12.68 -24.70 -13.82
CA ALA A 199 -13.25 -23.64 -12.97
C ALA A 199 -13.08 -23.90 -11.45
N LEU A 200 -13.14 -25.15 -10.99
CA LEU A 200 -12.93 -25.49 -9.59
C LEU A 200 -11.47 -25.31 -9.18
N ALA A 201 -10.54 -25.81 -9.98
CA ALA A 201 -9.11 -25.64 -9.74
C ALA A 201 -8.72 -24.16 -9.79
N LEU A 202 -9.26 -23.38 -10.74
CA LEU A 202 -9.05 -21.93 -10.82
C LEU A 202 -9.52 -21.22 -9.55
N ARG A 203 -10.68 -21.60 -9.01
CA ARG A 203 -11.19 -21.06 -7.74
C ARG A 203 -10.27 -21.36 -6.57
N ASP A 204 -9.76 -22.59 -6.49
CA ASP A 204 -8.85 -23.02 -5.43
C ASP A 204 -7.52 -22.29 -5.51
N VAL A 205 -6.97 -22.12 -6.72
CA VAL A 205 -5.76 -21.31 -6.96
C VAL A 205 -5.99 -19.86 -6.59
N ALA A 206 -7.10 -19.25 -7.03
CA ALA A 206 -7.43 -17.86 -6.69
C ALA A 206 -7.66 -17.64 -5.19
N GLY A 207 -8.04 -18.67 -4.45
CA GLY A 207 -8.11 -18.62 -2.99
C GLY A 207 -6.75 -18.55 -2.30
N ARG A 208 -5.71 -19.12 -2.92
CA ARG A 208 -4.33 -19.21 -2.39
C ARG A 208 -3.46 -18.08 -2.94
N LEU A 209 -3.48 -17.86 -4.24
CA LEU A 209 -2.70 -16.89 -4.99
C LEU A 209 -3.56 -15.65 -5.26
N ARG A 210 -3.62 -14.73 -4.29
CA ARG A 210 -4.38 -13.48 -4.39
C ARG A 210 -3.47 -12.33 -4.84
N ASP A 211 -4.05 -11.20 -5.20
CA ASP A 211 -3.28 -10.00 -5.59
C ASP A 211 -2.31 -9.58 -4.46
N GLY A 212 -1.01 -9.59 -4.74
CA GLY A 212 0.04 -9.30 -3.76
C GLY A 212 0.32 -10.40 -2.73
N VAL A 213 -0.45 -11.51 -2.73
CA VAL A 213 -0.25 -12.64 -1.81
C VAL A 213 0.45 -13.77 -2.52
N ALA A 214 1.65 -14.14 -2.06
CA ALA A 214 2.36 -15.30 -2.59
C ALA A 214 1.76 -16.62 -2.10
N ALA A 215 1.76 -17.62 -2.98
CA ALA A 215 1.36 -18.99 -2.68
C ALA A 215 2.55 -19.93 -2.78
N ALA A 216 2.65 -20.86 -1.83
CA ALA A 216 3.71 -21.87 -1.82
C ALA A 216 3.54 -22.84 -3.00
N ARG A 217 4.64 -23.27 -3.59
CA ARG A 217 4.66 -24.25 -4.67
C ARG A 217 3.85 -25.51 -4.29
N ARG A 218 4.13 -26.08 -3.11
CA ARG A 218 3.45 -27.29 -2.61
C ARG A 218 1.93 -27.14 -2.58
N ASP A 219 1.42 -25.93 -2.26
CA ASP A 219 -0.02 -25.66 -2.16
C ASP A 219 -0.67 -25.54 -3.55
N LEU A 220 0.08 -25.04 -4.53
CA LEU A 220 -0.35 -24.98 -5.93
C LEU A 220 -0.27 -26.36 -6.60
N ASP A 221 0.81 -27.11 -6.39
CA ASP A 221 0.99 -28.48 -6.90
C ASP A 221 -0.07 -29.43 -6.32
N ALA A 222 -0.58 -29.19 -5.11
CA ALA A 222 -1.66 -29.95 -4.50
C ALA A 222 -3.03 -29.73 -5.19
N VAL A 223 -3.22 -28.59 -5.89
CA VAL A 223 -4.41 -28.35 -6.72
C VAL A 223 -4.25 -29.01 -8.08
N ASP A 224 -3.14 -28.69 -8.77
CA ASP A 224 -2.76 -29.30 -10.04
C ASP A 224 -1.26 -29.05 -10.29
N PRO A 225 -0.44 -30.12 -10.52
CA PRO A 225 0.99 -29.98 -10.70
C PRO A 225 1.41 -29.21 -11.96
N THR A 226 0.49 -28.95 -12.88
CA THR A 226 0.74 -28.13 -14.07
C THR A 226 0.70 -26.63 -13.81
N ILE A 227 0.16 -26.20 -12.66
CA ILE A 227 -0.01 -24.78 -12.33
C ILE A 227 1.32 -24.10 -12.12
N TRP A 228 2.20 -24.67 -11.30
CA TRP A 228 3.49 -24.05 -11.00
C TRP A 228 4.34 -23.82 -12.27
N PRO A 229 4.58 -24.81 -13.14
CA PRO A 229 5.32 -24.58 -14.38
C PRO A 229 4.68 -23.54 -15.29
N ALA A 230 3.34 -23.51 -15.37
CA ALA A 230 2.62 -22.53 -16.18
C ALA A 230 2.79 -21.09 -15.65
N LEU A 231 2.69 -20.91 -14.32
CA LEU A 231 2.89 -19.60 -13.68
C LEU A 231 4.33 -19.11 -13.86
N VAL A 232 5.33 -19.98 -13.62
CA VAL A 232 6.75 -19.68 -13.82
C VAL A 232 7.04 -19.33 -15.27
N GLY A 233 6.53 -20.12 -16.22
CA GLY A 233 6.73 -19.87 -17.65
C GLY A 233 6.10 -18.57 -18.13
N ALA A 234 4.99 -18.14 -17.51
CA ALA A 234 4.31 -16.89 -17.85
C ALA A 234 4.95 -15.66 -17.17
N ALA A 235 5.57 -15.84 -16.00
CA ALA A 235 5.96 -14.75 -15.13
C ALA A 235 7.45 -14.44 -15.14
N THR A 236 8.31 -15.39 -15.54
CA THR A 236 9.76 -15.28 -15.35
C THR A 236 10.46 -14.87 -16.62
N LEU A 237 11.25 -13.79 -16.56
CA LEU A 237 12.18 -13.44 -17.63
C LEU A 237 13.21 -14.56 -17.83
N PRO A 238 13.66 -14.86 -19.06
CA PRO A 238 14.65 -15.91 -19.31
C PRO A 238 15.92 -15.77 -18.46
N GLU A 239 16.40 -14.56 -18.27
CA GLU A 239 17.56 -14.25 -17.43
C GLU A 239 17.33 -14.50 -15.93
N ARG A 240 16.07 -14.59 -15.50
CA ARG A 240 15.69 -14.88 -14.10
C ARG A 240 15.41 -16.35 -13.84
N ALA A 241 15.32 -17.17 -14.87
CA ALA A 241 15.05 -18.61 -14.74
C ALA A 241 16.12 -19.32 -13.89
N THR A 242 17.39 -18.95 -14.06
CA THR A 242 18.50 -19.48 -13.29
C THR A 242 18.40 -19.08 -11.81
N CYS A 243 18.02 -17.81 -11.53
CA CYS A 243 17.82 -17.37 -10.15
C CYS A 243 16.73 -18.19 -9.46
N LEU A 244 15.61 -18.41 -10.14
CA LEU A 244 14.51 -19.21 -9.58
C LEU A 244 14.90 -20.67 -9.33
N ALA A 245 15.71 -21.27 -10.23
CA ALA A 245 16.23 -22.62 -10.04
C ALA A 245 17.15 -22.71 -8.81
N THR A 246 18.07 -21.76 -8.64
CA THR A 246 18.94 -21.69 -7.46
C THR A 246 18.13 -21.51 -6.17
N LEU A 247 17.12 -20.64 -6.17
CA LEU A 247 16.24 -20.45 -5.01
C LEU A 247 15.48 -21.73 -4.65
N ALA A 248 15.11 -22.55 -5.65
CA ALA A 248 14.46 -23.85 -5.42
C ALA A 248 15.34 -24.88 -4.69
N GLU A 249 16.66 -24.73 -4.80
CA GLU A 249 17.64 -25.58 -4.08
C GLU A 249 17.87 -25.10 -2.65
N LEU A 250 17.56 -23.82 -2.34
CA LEU A 250 17.81 -23.20 -1.04
C LEU A 250 16.64 -23.34 -0.06
N GLY A 251 15.42 -23.56 -0.56
CA GLY A 251 14.27 -23.64 0.33
C GLY A 251 12.92 -23.75 -0.38
N GLU A 252 11.86 -23.52 0.39
CA GLU A 252 10.49 -23.55 -0.11
C GLU A 252 10.19 -22.30 -0.96
N LEU A 253 9.81 -22.53 -2.22
CA LEU A 253 9.45 -21.45 -3.14
C LEU A 253 7.97 -21.10 -3.05
N TRP A 254 7.73 -19.80 -3.14
CA TRP A 254 6.43 -19.17 -3.25
C TRP A 254 6.44 -18.24 -4.47
N ILE A 255 5.32 -18.11 -5.16
CA ILE A 255 5.15 -17.17 -6.27
C ILE A 255 3.99 -16.23 -5.97
N GLY A 256 4.11 -14.98 -6.38
CA GLY A 256 3.07 -13.97 -6.21
C GLY A 256 3.00 -13.02 -7.39
N PHE A 257 1.85 -12.35 -7.51
CA PHE A 257 1.59 -11.34 -8.54
C PHE A 257 0.95 -10.13 -7.87
N LYS A 258 1.43 -8.93 -8.21
CA LYS A 258 0.81 -7.68 -7.81
C LYS A 258 0.35 -6.91 -9.02
N GLN A 259 -0.96 -6.67 -9.10
CA GLN A 259 -1.53 -5.80 -10.11
C GLN A 259 -1.35 -4.35 -9.64
N THR A 260 -0.50 -3.60 -10.32
CA THR A 260 -0.30 -2.18 -10.06
C THR A 260 -1.07 -1.38 -11.09
N VAL A 261 -2.02 -0.57 -10.62
CA VAL A 261 -2.63 0.44 -11.47
C VAL A 261 -1.69 1.64 -11.45
N SER A 262 -1.05 1.97 -12.57
CA SER A 262 -0.37 3.25 -12.70
C SER A 262 -1.42 4.35 -12.73
N VAL A 263 -1.74 4.90 -11.58
CA VAL A 263 -2.51 6.13 -11.51
C VAL A 263 -1.61 7.22 -12.08
N GLN A 264 -1.89 7.62 -13.33
CA GLN A 264 -1.30 8.84 -13.86
C GLN A 264 -1.90 9.96 -13.01
N ARG A 265 -1.12 10.49 -12.08
CA ARG A 265 -1.51 11.64 -11.27
C ARG A 265 -1.68 12.80 -12.24
N ASP A 266 -2.91 13.08 -12.62
CA ASP A 266 -3.22 14.33 -13.28
C ASP A 266 -2.79 15.45 -12.33
N ALA A 267 -1.95 16.31 -12.85
CA ALA A 267 -1.31 17.40 -12.15
C ALA A 267 -2.36 18.43 -11.67
N VAL A 268 -2.96 18.16 -10.53
CA VAL A 268 -3.58 19.21 -9.73
C VAL A 268 -2.58 19.61 -8.66
N GLY A 269 -1.67 20.51 -9.04
CA GLY A 269 -0.93 21.37 -8.11
C GLY A 269 0.18 20.76 -7.25
N GLY A 270 0.68 19.54 -7.52
CA GLY A 270 1.81 18.96 -6.81
C GLY A 270 2.90 18.52 -7.77
N GLN A 271 4.14 18.92 -7.54
CA GLN A 271 5.28 18.49 -8.36
C GLN A 271 5.33 16.98 -8.49
N PRO A 272 5.55 16.44 -9.72
CA PRO A 272 5.72 15.01 -9.90
C PRO A 272 6.96 14.56 -9.11
N TRP A 273 6.83 13.47 -8.35
CA TRP A 273 7.96 12.77 -7.75
C TRP A 273 8.90 12.35 -8.87
N ALA A 274 10.03 13.03 -9.00
CA ALA A 274 11.13 12.53 -9.79
C ALA A 274 11.64 11.26 -9.08
N ASP A 275 11.62 10.14 -9.80
CA ASP A 275 12.26 8.91 -9.34
C ASP A 275 13.74 9.23 -9.08
N PRO A 276 14.24 9.15 -7.85
CA PRO A 276 15.63 9.50 -7.54
C PRO A 276 16.64 8.51 -8.15
N SER A 277 16.20 7.45 -8.81
CA SER A 277 17.07 6.50 -9.52
C SER A 277 17.40 6.93 -10.95
N VAL A 278 16.75 7.97 -11.48
CA VAL A 278 17.07 8.54 -12.79
C VAL A 278 17.94 9.77 -12.59
N THR A 279 19.24 9.57 -12.52
CA THR A 279 20.22 10.65 -12.66
C THR A 279 20.17 11.16 -14.11
N PRO A 280 19.75 12.41 -14.39
CA PRO A 280 19.88 12.94 -15.75
C PRO A 280 21.39 13.08 -16.04
N ALA A 281 21.86 12.39 -17.06
CA ALA A 281 23.18 12.62 -17.61
C ALA A 281 23.23 14.08 -18.10
N PHE A 282 23.93 14.92 -17.36
CA PHE A 282 24.28 16.26 -17.81
C PHE A 282 25.22 16.16 -19.01
N GLN A 283 24.68 16.30 -20.19
CA GLN A 283 25.48 16.70 -21.36
C GLN A 283 25.71 18.21 -21.26
N HIS A 284 26.95 18.56 -20.92
CA HIS A 284 27.48 19.88 -21.18
C HIS A 284 27.68 20.04 -22.69
N ASP A 285 26.84 20.84 -23.33
CA ASP A 285 27.20 21.51 -24.57
C ASP A 285 26.92 22.99 -24.43
N GLY A 286 28.00 23.75 -24.54
CA GLY A 286 27.98 25.18 -24.52
C GLY A 286 27.40 25.77 -25.80
N GLY A 287 26.57 26.80 -25.64
CA GLY A 287 26.04 27.58 -26.75
C GLY A 287 25.32 28.82 -26.22
N ALA A 288 26.03 29.94 -26.21
CA ALA A 288 25.47 31.26 -25.96
C ALA A 288 24.49 31.66 -27.08
N GLY A 289 23.31 32.21 -26.72
CA GLY A 289 22.39 32.81 -27.65
C GLY A 289 21.25 33.54 -26.94
N SER A 290 21.46 34.85 -26.81
CA SER A 290 20.41 35.83 -26.46
C SER A 290 19.25 35.80 -27.44
N PHE A 291 17.99 36.01 -26.98
CA PHE A 291 17.05 36.98 -27.55
C PHE A 291 15.80 37.18 -26.68
N ALA A 292 15.36 38.41 -26.65
CA ALA A 292 14.34 39.01 -25.81
C ALA A 292 12.92 38.95 -26.49
N PRO A 293 11.90 39.63 -25.91
CA PRO A 293 10.53 39.10 -25.78
C PRO A 293 9.56 39.63 -26.85
N GLY A 294 8.44 38.95 -27.04
CA GLY A 294 7.36 39.37 -27.90
C GLY A 294 5.98 39.08 -27.34
N LEU A 295 5.28 40.14 -27.12
CA LEU A 295 3.86 40.36 -26.81
C LEU A 295 2.85 39.60 -27.70
N GLY A 296 1.69 39.25 -27.12
CA GLY A 296 0.45 39.55 -27.83
C GLY A 296 -0.64 38.49 -27.93
N GLY A 297 -1.82 38.80 -27.43
CA GLY A 297 -3.11 38.41 -28.00
C GLY A 297 -3.90 37.37 -27.22
N MET A 298 -4.77 37.74 -26.35
CA MET A 298 -6.19 38.18 -26.42
C MET A 298 -7.18 37.31 -27.21
N LEU A 299 -8.26 37.03 -26.52
CA LEU A 299 -9.67 36.76 -26.87
C LEU A 299 -10.13 35.35 -26.52
N SER A 300 -11.02 35.20 -25.70
CA SER A 300 -12.41 35.59 -25.31
C SER A 300 -13.43 34.49 -25.57
N ALA A 301 -14.11 34.17 -24.48
CA ALA A 301 -15.57 33.94 -24.38
C ALA A 301 -16.23 32.72 -25.03
N GLY A 302 -17.03 32.07 -24.22
CA GLY A 302 -18.11 31.18 -24.63
C GLY A 302 -18.79 30.50 -23.48
N ILE A 303 -19.67 31.23 -22.78
CA ILE A 303 -20.64 30.69 -21.82
C ILE A 303 -21.77 30.03 -22.62
N VAL A 304 -22.13 28.78 -22.31
CA VAL A 304 -23.50 28.30 -22.47
C VAL A 304 -23.85 27.40 -21.29
N SER A 305 -24.83 27.88 -20.55
CA SER A 305 -25.60 27.20 -19.51
C SER A 305 -26.60 26.23 -20.14
N GLY A 306 -26.80 25.08 -19.52
CA GLY A 306 -27.94 24.22 -19.85
C GLY A 306 -27.99 23.05 -18.87
N GLY A 307 -28.99 23.15 -18.00
CA GLY A 307 -29.26 22.27 -16.89
C GLY A 307 -30.06 21.03 -17.25
N LEU A 308 -30.29 20.25 -16.20
CA LEU A 308 -31.29 19.21 -15.98
C LEU A 308 -30.83 17.76 -16.19
N GLY A 309 -31.06 16.98 -15.16
CA GLY A 309 -31.38 15.56 -15.25
C GLY A 309 -30.52 14.66 -14.36
N PHE A 310 -30.94 14.48 -13.13
CA PHE A 310 -30.58 13.37 -12.28
C PHE A 310 -31.13 12.09 -12.89
N ASP A 311 -30.27 11.16 -13.23
CA ASP A 311 -30.56 9.72 -13.13
C ASP A 311 -29.22 8.95 -13.06
N GLY A 312 -29.10 8.12 -12.03
CA GLY A 312 -27.86 7.47 -11.64
C GLY A 312 -27.50 6.25 -12.48
N PRO A 313 -26.21 5.99 -12.67
CA PRO A 313 -25.72 4.87 -13.47
C PRO A 313 -25.46 3.57 -12.66
N PHE A 314 -26.10 3.34 -11.52
CA PHE A 314 -25.82 2.17 -10.67
C PHE A 314 -26.60 0.89 -11.01
N GLN A 315 -27.57 0.94 -11.92
CA GLN A 315 -28.30 -0.27 -12.35
C GLN A 315 -27.76 -0.96 -13.62
N ALA A 316 -26.83 -0.36 -14.34
CA ALA A 316 -26.35 -0.89 -15.62
C ALA A 316 -25.23 -1.93 -15.50
N TYR A 317 -24.50 -1.99 -14.37
CA TYR A 317 -23.34 -2.87 -14.25
C TYR A 317 -23.66 -4.35 -13.93
N GLY A 318 -24.77 -4.62 -13.28
CA GLY A 318 -25.21 -6.01 -13.00
C GLY A 318 -25.73 -6.78 -14.22
N SER A 319 -26.29 -6.07 -15.18
CA SER A 319 -26.95 -6.67 -16.35
C SER A 319 -26.01 -6.94 -17.52
N MET A 320 -24.87 -6.24 -17.61
CA MET A 320 -23.94 -6.39 -18.73
C MET A 320 -23.00 -7.59 -18.58
N LEU A 321 -22.70 -7.99 -17.34
CA LEU A 321 -21.94 -9.23 -17.08
C LEU A 321 -22.77 -10.51 -17.27
N ALA A 322 -24.11 -10.45 -17.06
CA ALA A 322 -24.99 -11.58 -17.27
C ALA A 322 -25.29 -11.85 -18.75
N LEU A 323 -25.23 -10.85 -19.62
CA LEU A 323 -25.49 -10.99 -21.05
C LEU A 323 -24.31 -11.51 -21.86
N GLN A 324 -23.07 -11.40 -21.38
CA GLN A 324 -21.90 -11.99 -22.05
C GLN A 324 -21.76 -13.50 -21.82
N PHE A 325 -22.46 -14.08 -20.84
CA PHE A 325 -22.42 -15.52 -20.56
C PHE A 325 -23.53 -16.35 -21.26
N LEU A 326 -24.52 -15.70 -21.89
CA LEU A 326 -25.65 -16.41 -22.53
C LEU A 326 -25.70 -16.35 -24.06
N GLY A 327 -24.67 -15.79 -24.72
CA GLY A 327 -24.69 -15.51 -26.15
C GLY A 327 -23.67 -16.21 -27.02
N THR A 328 -23.26 -17.48 -26.78
CA THR A 328 -22.52 -18.26 -27.79
C THR A 328 -22.79 -19.76 -27.69
N ALA A 329 -23.99 -20.15 -28.03
CA ALA A 329 -24.28 -21.51 -28.46
C ALA A 329 -24.73 -21.45 -29.91
N SER A 330 -23.80 -21.30 -30.85
CA SER A 330 -23.87 -21.89 -32.21
C SER A 330 -22.71 -21.36 -33.07
N GLY A 331 -21.87 -22.26 -33.56
CA GLY A 331 -21.15 -22.08 -34.82
C GLY A 331 -19.62 -21.98 -34.72
N ALA A 332 -18.96 -23.09 -35.01
CA ALA A 332 -17.61 -23.30 -35.55
C ALA A 332 -16.41 -22.95 -34.66
N PRO A 333 -15.42 -23.85 -34.57
CA PRO A 333 -14.18 -23.62 -33.82
C PRO A 333 -13.25 -22.75 -34.67
N HIS A 334 -13.32 -21.44 -34.48
CA HIS A 334 -12.23 -20.60 -34.88
C HIS A 334 -11.11 -20.76 -33.87
N ALA A 335 -10.02 -21.38 -34.29
CA ALA A 335 -8.79 -21.48 -33.51
C ALA A 335 -8.36 -20.09 -33.07
N PHE A 336 -8.59 -19.78 -31.80
CA PHE A 336 -8.13 -18.58 -31.15
C PHE A 336 -6.60 -18.68 -31.03
N ARG A 337 -5.87 -18.00 -31.90
CA ARG A 337 -4.44 -17.80 -31.74
C ARG A 337 -4.26 -16.55 -30.86
N PRO A 338 -3.84 -16.67 -29.60
CA PRO A 338 -3.51 -15.51 -28.82
C PRO A 338 -2.31 -14.81 -29.47
N ARG A 339 -2.50 -13.58 -29.91
CA ARG A 339 -1.41 -12.70 -30.25
C ARG A 339 -0.81 -12.21 -28.94
N ALA A 340 0.19 -12.93 -28.45
CA ALA A 340 0.95 -12.54 -27.29
C ALA A 340 1.90 -11.42 -27.71
N ASP A 341 1.70 -10.24 -27.18
CA ASP A 341 2.69 -9.17 -27.27
C ASP A 341 3.71 -9.40 -26.16
N VAL A 342 4.79 -10.11 -26.51
CA VAL A 342 5.89 -10.44 -25.60
C VAL A 342 6.73 -9.18 -25.39
N ARG A 343 6.26 -8.27 -24.60
CA ARG A 343 7.10 -7.20 -24.07
C ARG A 343 7.37 -7.48 -22.60
N ARG A 344 8.62 -7.81 -22.30
CA ARG A 344 9.15 -7.99 -20.94
C ARG A 344 8.72 -9.27 -20.21
N GLY A 345 8.73 -10.42 -20.85
CA GLY A 345 8.61 -11.72 -20.19
C GLY A 345 7.25 -12.10 -19.63
N LEU A 346 6.30 -11.18 -19.46
CA LEU A 346 4.94 -11.49 -19.02
C LEU A 346 4.02 -11.55 -20.24
N LEU A 347 3.43 -12.73 -20.51
CA LEU A 347 2.35 -12.91 -21.48
C LEU A 347 1.07 -12.26 -20.92
N VAL A 348 0.84 -10.98 -21.23
CA VAL A 348 -0.46 -10.36 -20.98
C VAL A 348 -1.36 -10.73 -22.18
N PRO A 349 -2.51 -11.41 -21.97
CA PRO A 349 -3.42 -11.71 -23.07
C PRO A 349 -3.89 -10.41 -23.72
N ALA A 350 -3.69 -10.28 -25.04
CA ALA A 350 -4.03 -9.07 -25.79
C ALA A 350 -5.55 -8.76 -25.86
N SER A 351 -6.40 -9.64 -25.31
CA SER A 351 -7.86 -9.54 -25.39
C SER A 351 -8.55 -9.07 -24.12
N THR A 352 -7.81 -8.87 -23.02
CA THR A 352 -8.43 -8.32 -21.81
C THR A 352 -8.38 -6.80 -21.94
N ASP A 353 -9.48 -6.20 -22.35
CA ASP A 353 -9.63 -4.75 -22.40
C ASP A 353 -9.76 -4.22 -20.95
N TYR A 354 -8.61 -3.97 -20.33
CA TYR A 354 -8.54 -3.35 -19.00
C TYR A 354 -8.89 -1.86 -19.04
N GLY A 355 -9.18 -1.30 -20.20
CA GLY A 355 -9.59 0.10 -20.36
C GLY A 355 -10.87 0.47 -19.62
N ALA A 356 -11.73 -0.53 -19.31
CA ALA A 356 -12.92 -0.34 -18.51
C ALA A 356 -12.65 -0.28 -16.99
N LEU A 357 -11.46 -0.69 -16.52
CA LEU A 357 -11.09 -0.68 -15.11
C LEU A 357 -10.31 0.55 -14.69
N THR A 358 -9.86 1.37 -15.64
CA THR A 358 -9.11 2.58 -15.36
C THR A 358 -9.81 3.78 -16.00
N ALA A 359 -10.48 4.58 -15.21
CA ALA A 359 -11.00 5.89 -15.64
C ALA A 359 -9.90 6.85 -16.17
N THR A 360 -8.64 6.42 -16.23
CA THR A 360 -7.45 7.23 -16.50
C THR A 360 -6.52 6.68 -17.58
N GLY A 361 -6.92 5.69 -18.37
CA GLY A 361 -6.14 5.24 -19.54
C GLY A 361 -4.76 4.59 -19.26
N GLY A 362 -4.40 4.38 -18.00
CA GLY A 362 -3.17 3.65 -17.62
C GLY A 362 -3.34 2.14 -17.83
N ARG A 363 -2.40 1.48 -18.50
CA ARG A 363 -2.38 0.02 -18.58
C ARG A 363 -1.98 -0.53 -17.20
N PRO A 364 -2.71 -1.52 -16.63
CA PRO A 364 -2.26 -2.18 -15.41
C PRO A 364 -0.93 -2.88 -15.71
N THR A 365 0.06 -2.61 -14.89
CA THR A 365 1.31 -3.36 -14.87
C THR A 365 1.20 -4.45 -13.82
N VAL A 366 1.66 -5.64 -14.12
CA VAL A 366 1.69 -6.76 -13.17
C VAL A 366 3.13 -7.00 -12.78
N LEU A 367 3.42 -6.90 -11.49
CA LEU A 367 4.69 -7.32 -10.92
C LEU A 367 4.56 -8.81 -10.55
N ALA A 368 5.48 -9.65 -11.06
CA ALA A 368 5.62 -11.03 -10.64
C ALA A 368 6.84 -11.17 -9.75
N PHE A 369 6.68 -11.87 -8.64
CA PHE A 369 7.76 -12.04 -7.67
C PHE A 369 7.78 -13.45 -7.09
N ALA A 370 8.96 -13.84 -6.59
CA ALA A 370 9.15 -15.06 -5.81
C ALA A 370 9.60 -14.73 -4.39
N LEU A 371 9.20 -15.59 -3.47
CA LEU A 371 9.75 -15.67 -2.12
C LEU A 371 10.35 -17.06 -1.96
N CYS A 372 11.53 -17.15 -1.33
CA CYS A 372 12.14 -18.40 -0.94
C CYS A 372 12.36 -18.41 0.57
N LEU A 373 11.65 -19.28 1.27
CA LEU A 373 11.85 -19.50 2.70
C LEU A 373 12.89 -20.61 2.88
N THR A 374 14.06 -20.26 3.39
CA THR A 374 15.17 -21.18 3.57
C THR A 374 15.09 -21.92 4.92
N GLU A 375 15.73 -23.08 5.01
CA GLU A 375 15.86 -23.83 6.28
C GLU A 375 16.70 -23.08 7.32
N SER A 376 17.60 -22.18 6.89
CA SER A 376 18.40 -21.31 7.77
C SER A 376 17.63 -20.15 8.38
N GLY A 377 16.32 -20.04 8.14
CA GLY A 377 15.50 -18.97 8.71
C GLY A 377 15.62 -17.64 7.98
N ALA A 378 15.79 -17.67 6.68
CA ALA A 378 15.80 -16.51 5.81
C ALA A 378 14.65 -16.55 4.80
N LEU A 379 14.15 -15.36 4.44
CA LEU A 379 13.25 -15.15 3.33
C LEU A 379 13.97 -14.33 2.25
N VAL A 380 14.12 -14.91 1.06
CA VAL A 380 14.66 -14.20 -0.10
C VAL A 380 13.51 -13.73 -0.96
N TYR A 381 13.46 -12.43 -1.24
CA TYR A 381 12.52 -11.82 -2.18
C TYR A 381 13.21 -11.52 -3.51
N GLU A 382 12.60 -11.95 -4.61
CA GLU A 382 13.09 -11.80 -5.98
C GLU A 382 11.99 -11.32 -6.91
N VAL A 383 12.30 -10.33 -7.77
CA VAL A 383 11.41 -9.87 -8.85
C VAL A 383 11.67 -10.71 -10.11
N LEU A 384 10.61 -11.26 -10.70
CA LEU A 384 10.71 -12.22 -11.80
C LEU A 384 10.57 -11.61 -13.18
N ASN A 385 9.82 -10.53 -13.32
CA ASN A 385 9.42 -9.95 -14.62
C ASN A 385 9.90 -8.52 -14.86
N GLU A 386 10.76 -8.02 -13.99
CA GLU A 386 11.44 -6.74 -14.16
C GLU A 386 12.95 -6.92 -14.01
N THR A 387 13.70 -5.98 -14.57
CA THR A 387 15.15 -5.92 -14.40
C THR A 387 15.52 -5.28 -13.06
N ASP A 388 15.00 -5.82 -11.95
CA ASP A 388 15.57 -5.49 -10.65
C ASP A 388 16.98 -6.10 -10.56
N HIS A 389 17.89 -5.35 -9.97
CA HIS A 389 19.32 -5.73 -9.97
C HIS A 389 19.75 -6.46 -8.72
N ALA A 390 18.81 -6.83 -7.83
CA ALA A 390 19.15 -7.46 -6.57
C ALA A 390 18.05 -8.36 -6.00
N SER A 391 18.45 -9.43 -5.34
CA SER A 391 17.61 -10.18 -4.40
C SER A 391 17.72 -9.57 -3.02
N TYR A 392 16.60 -9.50 -2.28
CA TYR A 392 16.54 -8.92 -0.95
C TYR A 392 16.36 -10.04 0.09
N VAL A 393 17.13 -9.98 1.17
CA VAL A 393 17.19 -11.03 2.20
C VAL A 393 16.64 -10.48 3.51
N TYR A 394 15.72 -11.24 4.11
CA TYR A 394 15.07 -10.95 5.38
C TYR A 394 15.21 -12.13 6.33
N ARG A 395 15.19 -11.91 7.63
CA ARG A 395 15.00 -12.97 8.63
C ARG A 395 13.56 -13.41 8.65
N ALA A 396 13.30 -14.71 8.50
CA ALA A 396 11.99 -15.32 8.68
C ALA A 396 12.14 -16.77 9.09
N ARG A 397 11.71 -17.12 10.28
CA ARG A 397 11.92 -18.46 10.88
C ARG A 397 10.73 -19.39 10.65
N SER A 398 9.63 -18.86 10.12
CA SER A 398 8.41 -19.61 9.90
C SER A 398 7.65 -19.12 8.66
N ALA A 399 6.73 -19.96 8.18
CA ALA A 399 5.81 -19.59 7.10
C ALA A 399 4.92 -18.40 7.48
N ASP A 400 4.52 -18.28 8.76
CA ASP A 400 3.69 -17.17 9.22
C ASP A 400 4.47 -15.85 9.19
N GLU A 401 5.76 -15.85 9.58
CA GLU A 401 6.65 -14.69 9.43
C GLU A 401 6.85 -14.33 7.95
N ALA A 402 7.01 -15.32 7.06
CA ALA A 402 7.10 -15.09 5.62
C ALA A 402 5.83 -14.43 5.07
N VAL A 403 4.64 -14.86 5.50
CA VAL A 403 3.37 -14.24 5.12
C VAL A 403 3.25 -12.82 5.68
N ALA A 404 3.71 -12.58 6.91
CA ALA A 404 3.73 -11.24 7.51
C ALA A 404 4.65 -10.29 6.74
N LEU A 405 5.84 -10.75 6.33
CA LEU A 405 6.77 -10.02 5.47
C LEU A 405 6.18 -9.78 4.07
N ASN A 406 5.51 -10.78 3.47
CA ASN A 406 4.81 -10.59 2.21
C ASN A 406 3.75 -9.48 2.30
N ARG A 407 2.94 -9.45 3.38
CA ARG A 407 1.97 -8.37 3.61
C ARG A 407 2.65 -7.01 3.75
N ALA A 408 3.79 -6.95 4.43
CA ALA A 408 4.55 -5.72 4.59
C ALA A 408 5.15 -5.23 3.26
N LEU A 409 5.62 -6.14 2.41
CA LEU A 409 6.07 -5.84 1.04
C LEU A 409 4.92 -5.30 0.17
N ASP A 410 3.71 -5.86 0.31
CA ASP A 410 2.53 -5.36 -0.39
C ASP A 410 2.18 -3.92 0.01
N LEU A 411 2.32 -3.55 1.28
CA LEU A 411 2.05 -2.18 1.76
C LEU A 411 2.92 -1.12 1.06
N ILE A 412 4.11 -1.49 0.62
CA ILE A 412 5.03 -0.61 -0.13
C ILE A 412 4.97 -0.85 -1.64
N GLY A 413 3.99 -1.63 -2.11
CA GLY A 413 3.87 -2.00 -3.51
C GLY A 413 5.10 -2.74 -4.04
N PHE A 414 5.77 -3.52 -3.19
CA PHE A 414 6.99 -4.26 -3.48
C PHE A 414 8.21 -3.39 -3.87
N ARG A 415 8.16 -2.10 -3.60
CA ARG A 415 9.25 -1.14 -3.87
C ARG A 415 10.28 -1.13 -2.75
N VAL A 416 11.02 -2.21 -2.63
CA VAL A 416 11.94 -2.46 -1.50
C VAL A 416 13.05 -1.41 -1.40
N SER A 417 13.61 -0.96 -2.52
CA SER A 417 14.67 0.06 -2.56
C SER A 417 14.27 1.37 -1.88
N ALA A 418 12.99 1.72 -1.87
CA ALA A 418 12.51 2.97 -1.27
C ALA A 418 12.61 3.01 0.28
N ILE A 419 12.70 1.84 0.93
CA ILE A 419 12.79 1.73 2.41
C ILE A 419 14.23 1.76 2.88
N TYR A 420 15.17 1.21 2.10
CA TYR A 420 16.55 0.96 2.52
C TYR A 420 17.56 1.94 1.93
N SER A 421 17.16 2.86 1.07
CA SER A 421 18.06 3.91 0.63
C SER A 421 18.31 4.86 1.80
N ASP A 422 19.52 4.87 2.32
CA ASP A 422 20.01 5.89 3.26
C ASP A 422 20.11 7.28 2.61
N ALA A 423 19.80 7.37 1.31
CA ALA A 423 19.78 8.61 0.58
C ALA A 423 18.71 9.53 1.16
N ASP A 424 19.17 10.37 1.99
CA ASP A 424 18.75 11.61 2.61
C ASP A 424 17.56 12.38 1.99
N SER A 425 16.55 11.73 1.54
CA SER A 425 15.28 12.40 1.29
C SER A 425 14.55 12.55 2.62
N ALA A 426 14.89 13.58 3.39
CA ALA A 426 14.22 13.97 4.63
C ALA A 426 12.70 14.17 4.49
N GLY A 427 12.11 13.84 3.36
CA GLY A 427 10.69 13.93 3.02
C GLY A 427 10.12 12.69 2.34
N SER A 428 10.81 11.55 2.30
CA SER A 428 10.24 10.33 1.71
C SER A 428 9.04 9.83 2.53
N PRO A 429 7.83 9.69 1.94
CA PRO A 429 6.66 9.15 2.64
C PRO A 429 6.90 7.73 3.14
N TYR A 430 7.74 6.95 2.46
CA TYR A 430 8.13 5.61 2.89
C TYR A 430 8.91 5.58 4.20
N ARG A 431 9.77 6.57 4.44
CA ARG A 431 10.51 6.67 5.71
C ARG A 431 9.55 6.95 6.87
N SER A 432 8.63 7.88 6.68
CA SER A 432 7.59 8.18 7.67
C SER A 432 6.70 6.97 7.93
N ALA A 433 6.21 6.32 6.86
CA ALA A 433 5.42 5.10 6.96
C ALA A 433 6.19 3.96 7.66
N ALA A 434 7.46 3.76 7.32
CA ALA A 434 8.31 2.75 7.94
C ALA A 434 8.55 2.97 9.44
N GLN A 435 8.46 4.21 9.91
CA GLN A 435 8.53 4.50 11.34
C GLN A 435 7.21 4.27 12.08
N ARG A 436 6.07 4.40 11.39
CA ARG A 436 4.73 4.42 11.99
C ARG A 436 3.97 3.13 11.89
N LEU A 437 4.12 2.40 10.77
CA LEU A 437 3.42 1.15 10.55
C LEU A 437 4.18 -0.01 11.17
N PRO A 438 3.57 -0.78 12.10
CA PRO A 438 4.22 -1.93 12.72
C PRO A 438 4.75 -2.94 11.71
N ALA A 439 3.99 -3.18 10.63
CA ALA A 439 4.39 -4.09 9.58
C ALA A 439 5.65 -3.62 8.82
N LEU A 440 5.80 -2.31 8.59
CA LEU A 440 6.98 -1.77 7.91
C LEU A 440 8.19 -1.69 8.84
N ARG A 441 7.99 -1.46 10.15
CA ARG A 441 9.08 -1.60 11.15
C ARG A 441 9.58 -3.04 11.16
N MET A 442 8.67 -4.01 11.25
CA MET A 442 9.01 -5.44 11.19
C MET A 442 9.80 -5.76 9.91
N LEU A 443 9.38 -5.26 8.75
CA LEU A 443 10.09 -5.46 7.48
C LEU A 443 11.51 -4.90 7.53
N ARG A 444 11.71 -3.71 8.10
CA ARG A 444 13.04 -3.10 8.27
C ARG A 444 13.92 -3.90 9.23
N ASP A 445 13.36 -4.31 10.36
CA ASP A 445 14.09 -5.05 11.40
C ASP A 445 14.49 -6.45 10.93
N ALA A 446 13.67 -7.06 10.06
CA ALA A 446 13.95 -8.33 9.44
C ALA A 446 14.98 -8.24 8.31
N TYR A 447 15.19 -7.07 7.71
CA TYR A 447 16.10 -6.90 6.57
C TYR A 447 17.54 -7.14 6.97
N THR A 448 18.24 -7.99 6.23
CA THR A 448 19.64 -8.33 6.46
C THR A 448 20.57 -7.85 5.36
N GLY A 449 20.04 -7.61 4.15
CA GLY A 449 20.84 -7.12 3.05
C GLY A 449 20.24 -7.41 1.69
N ARG A 450 20.99 -7.05 0.65
CA ARG A 450 20.68 -7.35 -0.74
C ARG A 450 21.87 -7.99 -1.43
N VAL A 451 21.59 -8.89 -2.36
CA VAL A 451 22.61 -9.52 -3.21
C VAL A 451 22.38 -9.09 -4.65
N ILE A 452 23.31 -8.32 -5.19
CA ILE A 452 23.22 -7.79 -6.56
C ILE A 452 23.44 -8.93 -7.55
N HIS A 453 22.63 -8.98 -8.63
CA HIS A 453 22.78 -9.94 -9.70
C HIS A 453 24.08 -9.70 -10.47
N SER A 454 24.92 -10.70 -10.46
CA SER A 454 26.23 -10.78 -11.11
C SER A 454 26.53 -12.23 -11.43
N ASP A 455 27.57 -12.51 -12.15
CA ASP A 455 27.95 -13.90 -12.51
C ASP A 455 28.17 -14.80 -11.28
N ASP A 456 28.55 -14.20 -10.15
CA ASP A 456 28.77 -14.88 -8.85
C ASP A 456 27.58 -14.77 -7.88
N TRP A 457 26.40 -14.30 -8.36
CA TRP A 457 25.22 -14.03 -7.51
C TRP A 457 24.84 -15.22 -6.63
N ALA A 458 24.79 -16.44 -7.17
CA ALA A 458 24.39 -17.65 -6.42
C ALA A 458 25.34 -17.93 -5.24
N ALA A 459 26.67 -17.82 -5.47
CA ALA A 459 27.67 -18.01 -4.42
C ALA A 459 27.56 -16.92 -3.34
N ARG A 460 27.34 -15.67 -3.73
CA ARG A 460 27.17 -14.54 -2.79
C ARG A 460 25.87 -14.67 -1.99
N LEU A 461 24.79 -15.13 -2.62
CA LEU A 461 23.53 -15.39 -1.91
C LEU A 461 23.73 -16.50 -0.86
N THR A 462 24.33 -17.61 -1.26
CA THR A 462 24.64 -18.73 -0.33
C THR A 462 25.51 -18.26 0.84
N ALA A 463 26.54 -17.46 0.57
CA ALA A 463 27.40 -16.90 1.62
C ALA A 463 26.63 -15.96 2.56
N ALA A 464 25.74 -15.12 2.03
CA ALA A 464 24.89 -14.22 2.83
C ALA A 464 23.94 -15.00 3.75
N LEU A 465 23.38 -16.11 3.26
CA LEU A 465 22.48 -16.98 4.03
C LEU A 465 23.22 -17.77 5.12
N SER A 466 24.46 -18.22 4.84
CA SER A 466 25.28 -18.95 5.82
C SER A 466 25.78 -18.09 6.98
N GLY A 467 25.81 -16.78 6.82
CA GLY A 467 26.18 -15.83 7.89
C GLY A 467 25.02 -15.41 8.79
N MET A 468 23.84 -16.02 8.64
CA MET A 468 22.63 -15.69 9.42
C MET A 468 22.38 -16.67 10.59
N ASP A 469 23.16 -17.76 10.69
CA ASP A 469 23.10 -18.77 11.76
C ASP A 469 23.56 -18.27 13.13
#